data_1c7b3f00ddabca17e2e63bc85003458a
#
_entry.id   1c7b3f00ddabca17e2e63bc85003458a
#
_cell.length_a   1.000
_cell.length_b   1.000
_cell.length_c   1.000
_cell.angle_alpha   90.00
_cell.angle_beta   90.00
_cell.angle_gamma   90.00
#
_symmetry.space_group_name_H-M   'P 1'
#
loop_
_entity.id
_entity.type
_entity.pdbx_description
1 polymer ?
#
loop_
_entity_poly.entity_id
_entity_poly.type
_entity_poly.pdbx_seq_one_letter_code
_entity_poly.pdbx_strand_id
1 'polypeptide(L)'
;MKKHLFLLFSAALVLAACNAPKGSDESASPADKVLVRDYFPDVANNIPVTEVTRGKFPIIDMHSHDYVESAEDIAKWVEVMDAVGVEHTAIMHCSWIGRPFEEVVELYAPYKDRFRFWCCFDYSDMSEEGIQKACELLARYRNELGATGVGELGDKGEGDTYARPVEGKDIHIDDPRIQPLIRKAGELKMPISIHIAEPIWMYLPMDETNDGLLNAVTWHVDTTNCLGYNALVQTFENAVRENPGTLFIACHYLNMTHDWPRLGALLDKYPNLYVDISARVAESAHTPRATREFLIKYQDRVLFGTDNGMEAEMYHGIFRVLETNDEHFYVPEYNYHWALSGFDLPDEVLRKIYRENALRILNEYK
;
A
#
# COMPACT_ATOMS: atom_id res chain seq x y z
N MET A 1 -29.03 34.65 -62.07
CA MET A 1 -28.34 35.40 -61.00
C MET A 1 -29.29 35.50 -59.82
N LYS A 2 -29.16 34.62 -58.82
CA LYS A 2 -29.88 34.72 -57.52
C LYS A 2 -28.84 34.61 -56.43
N LYS A 3 -28.66 35.70 -55.66
CA LYS A 3 -27.77 35.77 -54.49
C LYS A 3 -28.50 35.15 -53.31
N HIS A 4 -27.93 34.10 -52.71
CA HIS A 4 -28.39 33.59 -51.43
C HIS A 4 -27.60 34.28 -50.30
N LEU A 5 -28.35 34.99 -49.49
CA LEU A 5 -27.89 35.67 -48.27
C LEU A 5 -27.89 34.66 -47.15
N PHE A 6 -26.71 34.29 -46.62
CA PHE A 6 -26.60 33.50 -45.42
C PHE A 6 -26.67 34.41 -44.19
N LEU A 7 -27.77 34.27 -43.42
CA LEU A 7 -27.84 34.89 -42.08
C LEU A 7 -27.09 34.02 -41.08
N LEU A 8 -25.98 34.57 -40.55
CA LEU A 8 -25.32 34.05 -39.37
C LEU A 8 -26.08 34.49 -38.12
N PHE A 9 -26.73 33.54 -37.42
CA PHE A 9 -27.23 33.75 -36.09
C PHE A 9 -26.07 33.53 -35.09
N SER A 10 -25.52 34.63 -34.58
CA SER A 10 -24.60 34.59 -33.43
C SER A 10 -25.45 34.51 -32.16
N ALA A 11 -25.51 33.33 -31.55
CA ALA A 11 -26.04 33.19 -30.21
C ALA A 11 -24.99 33.68 -29.21
N ALA A 12 -25.17 34.89 -28.72
CA ALA A 12 -24.40 35.40 -27.58
C ALA A 12 -24.95 34.71 -26.31
N LEU A 13 -24.17 33.77 -25.78
CA LEU A 13 -24.38 33.26 -24.43
C LEU A 13 -24.02 34.40 -23.45
N VAL A 14 -25.02 35.04 -22.88
CA VAL A 14 -24.84 35.96 -21.76
C VAL A 14 -24.58 35.10 -20.52
N LEU A 15 -23.33 34.91 -20.16
CA LEU A 15 -22.93 34.50 -18.82
C LEU A 15 -23.27 35.64 -17.86
N ALA A 16 -24.43 35.58 -17.24
CA ALA A 16 -24.72 36.40 -16.08
C ALA A 16 -23.83 35.95 -14.92
N ALA A 17 -22.65 36.53 -14.82
CA ALA A 17 -21.88 36.47 -13.58
C ALA A 17 -22.72 37.23 -12.53
N CYS A 18 -23.32 36.50 -11.61
CA CYS A 18 -23.88 37.07 -10.40
C CYS A 18 -22.71 37.64 -9.56
N ASN A 19 -22.40 38.92 -9.79
CA ASN A 19 -21.63 39.68 -8.83
C ASN A 19 -22.53 39.91 -7.61
N ALA A 20 -22.38 39.09 -6.57
CA ALA A 20 -22.93 39.39 -5.27
C ALA A 20 -22.25 40.67 -4.73
N PRO A 21 -23.01 41.63 -4.19
CA PRO A 21 -22.45 42.85 -3.64
C PRO A 21 -21.59 42.51 -2.43
N LYS A 22 -20.33 42.94 -2.41
CA LYS A 22 -19.48 42.94 -1.21
C LYS A 22 -20.05 43.95 -0.22
N GLY A 23 -20.91 43.49 0.68
CA GLY A 23 -21.43 44.25 1.81
C GLY A 23 -20.61 43.94 3.07
N SER A 24 -20.19 44.95 3.73
CA SER A 24 -19.49 44.92 5.03
C SER A 24 -20.44 44.48 6.15
N ASP A 25 -20.07 43.47 6.85
CA ASP A 25 -20.62 42.80 8.04
C ASP A 25 -21.04 41.34 7.70
N GLU A 26 -20.06 40.58 7.26
CA GLU A 26 -20.28 39.19 6.93
C GLU A 26 -20.18 38.32 8.19
N SER A 27 -21.34 37.89 8.68
CA SER A 27 -21.36 36.62 9.40
C SER A 27 -20.86 35.57 8.44
N ALA A 28 -19.65 34.99 8.71
CA ALA A 28 -19.05 33.97 7.86
C ALA A 28 -20.07 32.88 7.51
N SER A 29 -20.15 32.50 6.23
CA SER A 29 -21.01 31.41 5.75
C SER A 29 -20.75 30.14 6.58
N PRO A 30 -21.74 29.27 6.80
CA PRO A 30 -21.47 27.95 7.37
C PRO A 30 -20.33 27.21 6.66
N ALA A 31 -20.20 27.34 5.34
CA ALA A 31 -19.12 26.75 4.56
C ALA A 31 -17.74 27.32 4.90
N ASP A 32 -17.64 28.59 5.36
CA ASP A 32 -16.38 29.20 5.76
C ASP A 32 -15.90 28.73 7.15
N LYS A 33 -16.73 27.97 7.86
CA LYS A 33 -16.48 27.51 9.23
C LYS A 33 -16.13 26.04 9.32
N VAL A 34 -16.39 25.27 8.28
CA VAL A 34 -16.10 23.84 8.24
C VAL A 34 -14.67 23.64 7.78
N LEU A 35 -13.85 23.03 8.62
CA LEU A 35 -12.49 22.66 8.26
C LEU A 35 -12.50 21.36 7.43
N VAL A 36 -11.55 21.22 6.52
CA VAL A 36 -11.43 20.01 5.68
C VAL A 36 -11.38 18.74 6.53
N ARG A 37 -10.71 18.76 7.66
CA ARG A 37 -10.63 17.61 8.60
C ARG A 37 -11.97 17.23 9.26
N ASP A 38 -12.95 18.13 9.22
CA ASP A 38 -14.26 17.93 9.84
C ASP A 38 -15.35 17.73 8.75
N TYR A 39 -14.94 17.65 7.48
CA TYR A 39 -15.86 17.55 6.36
C TYR A 39 -16.12 16.10 5.95
N PHE A 40 -17.04 15.46 6.68
CA PHE A 40 -17.54 14.12 6.36
C PHE A 40 -19.07 14.18 6.31
N PRO A 41 -19.64 14.65 5.18
CA PRO A 41 -21.08 14.86 5.07
C PRO A 41 -21.84 13.54 4.99
N ASP A 42 -23.07 13.55 5.48
CA ASP A 42 -24.03 12.49 5.17
C ASP A 42 -24.30 12.46 3.68
N VAL A 43 -24.27 11.27 3.08
CA VAL A 43 -24.54 11.08 1.67
C VAL A 43 -26.04 11.24 1.41
N ALA A 44 -26.41 12.30 0.70
CA ALA A 44 -27.83 12.59 0.38
C ALA A 44 -28.36 11.72 -0.77
N ASN A 45 -27.49 11.06 -1.50
CA ASN A 45 -27.87 10.22 -2.63
C ASN A 45 -28.49 8.90 -2.14
N ASN A 46 -29.64 8.53 -2.71
CA ASN A 46 -30.25 7.23 -2.46
C ASN A 46 -29.59 6.17 -3.36
N ILE A 47 -28.44 5.67 -2.92
CA ILE A 47 -27.61 4.69 -3.62
C ILE A 47 -27.46 3.44 -2.75
N PRO A 48 -27.06 2.29 -3.32
CA PRO A 48 -26.81 1.09 -2.55
C PRO A 48 -25.75 1.29 -1.45
N VAL A 49 -26.00 0.69 -0.31
CA VAL A 49 -25.03 0.55 0.80
C VAL A 49 -24.93 -0.93 1.09
N THR A 50 -23.79 -1.50 0.73
CA THR A 50 -23.56 -2.94 0.85
C THR A 50 -22.69 -3.22 2.06
N GLU A 51 -23.20 -4.05 2.96
CA GLU A 51 -22.44 -4.57 4.08
C GLU A 51 -21.73 -5.87 3.65
N VAL A 52 -20.39 -5.85 3.70
CA VAL A 52 -19.56 -7.02 3.36
C VAL A 52 -18.71 -7.36 4.57
N THR A 53 -19.14 -8.36 5.35
CA THR A 53 -18.47 -8.76 6.59
C THR A 53 -17.49 -9.91 6.40
N ARG A 54 -17.42 -10.49 5.20
CA ARG A 54 -16.55 -11.61 4.86
C ARG A 54 -16.18 -11.55 3.39
N GLY A 55 -14.91 -11.79 3.08
CA GLY A 55 -14.46 -11.88 1.70
C GLY A 55 -15.18 -12.97 0.90
N LYS A 56 -15.54 -12.67 -0.34
CA LYS A 56 -16.27 -13.55 -1.25
C LYS A 56 -15.56 -14.87 -1.53
N PHE A 57 -14.24 -14.87 -1.43
CA PHE A 57 -13.36 -16.04 -1.61
C PHE A 57 -12.38 -16.12 -0.45
N PRO A 58 -11.74 -17.31 -0.23
CA PRO A 58 -10.66 -17.43 0.74
C PRO A 58 -9.51 -16.47 0.46
N ILE A 59 -8.89 -15.95 1.52
CA ILE A 59 -7.90 -14.88 1.45
C ILE A 59 -6.58 -15.32 2.07
N ILE A 60 -5.48 -14.90 1.47
CA ILE A 60 -4.16 -14.88 2.08
C ILE A 60 -3.73 -13.41 2.19
N ASP A 61 -3.61 -12.93 3.40
CA ASP A 61 -3.11 -11.60 3.70
C ASP A 61 -1.58 -11.61 3.66
N MET A 62 -1.02 -10.99 2.63
CA MET A 62 0.43 -11.03 2.38
C MET A 62 1.18 -9.87 3.04
N HIS A 63 0.48 -9.03 3.82
CA HIS A 63 1.09 -7.88 4.46
C HIS A 63 0.43 -7.56 5.80
N SER A 64 1.08 -7.93 6.89
CA SER A 64 0.75 -7.52 8.24
C SER A 64 2.01 -7.54 9.12
N HIS A 65 1.89 -7.08 10.36
CA HIS A 65 3.00 -6.99 11.30
C HIS A 65 2.70 -7.69 12.62
N ASP A 66 3.71 -7.80 13.48
CA ASP A 66 3.56 -8.36 14.83
C ASP A 66 2.94 -7.31 15.76
N TYR A 67 1.61 -7.18 15.71
CA TYR A 67 0.85 -6.23 16.55
C TYR A 67 0.43 -6.80 17.90
N VAL A 68 0.73 -8.07 18.17
CA VAL A 68 0.27 -8.76 19.38
C VAL A 68 1.25 -8.59 20.54
N GLU A 69 0.72 -8.57 21.75
CA GLU A 69 1.52 -8.58 22.98
C GLU A 69 1.54 -9.96 23.64
N SER A 70 0.55 -10.82 23.33
CA SER A 70 0.34 -12.10 24.01
C SER A 70 -0.21 -13.18 23.08
N ALA A 71 -0.12 -14.44 23.51
CA ALA A 71 -0.75 -15.56 22.83
C ALA A 71 -2.29 -15.46 22.80
N GLU A 72 -2.90 -14.75 23.78
CA GLU A 72 -4.34 -14.49 23.78
C GLU A 72 -4.74 -13.55 22.63
N ASP A 73 -3.93 -12.56 22.32
CA ASP A 73 -4.20 -11.65 21.20
C ASP A 73 -4.11 -12.40 19.86
N ILE A 74 -3.15 -13.32 19.74
CA ILE A 74 -3.06 -14.20 18.55
C ILE A 74 -4.34 -15.04 18.40
N ALA A 75 -4.86 -15.59 19.51
CA ALA A 75 -6.10 -16.35 19.46
C ALA A 75 -7.28 -15.50 18.97
N LYS A 76 -7.42 -14.27 19.48
CA LYS A 76 -8.42 -13.30 19.01
C LYS A 76 -8.23 -12.95 17.53
N TRP A 77 -7.00 -12.75 17.11
CA TRP A 77 -6.70 -12.48 15.70
C TRP A 77 -7.15 -13.66 14.81
N VAL A 78 -6.86 -14.89 15.23
CA VAL A 78 -7.32 -16.09 14.49
C VAL A 78 -8.85 -16.15 14.43
N GLU A 79 -9.57 -15.76 15.48
CA GLU A 79 -11.04 -15.66 15.46
C GLU A 79 -11.52 -14.64 14.43
N VAL A 80 -10.86 -13.49 14.34
CA VAL A 80 -11.14 -12.47 13.29
C VAL A 80 -10.86 -13.04 11.91
N MET A 81 -9.69 -13.66 11.70
CA MET A 81 -9.35 -14.30 10.42
C MET A 81 -10.42 -15.30 9.99
N ASP A 82 -10.91 -16.14 10.91
CA ASP A 82 -11.97 -17.12 10.63
C ASP A 82 -13.29 -16.44 10.27
N ALA A 83 -13.63 -15.35 10.94
CA ALA A 83 -14.85 -14.60 10.68
C ALA A 83 -14.82 -13.95 9.30
N VAL A 84 -13.71 -13.29 8.92
CA VAL A 84 -13.59 -12.54 7.68
C VAL A 84 -13.15 -13.37 6.46
N GLY A 85 -12.70 -14.63 6.67
CA GLY A 85 -12.33 -15.56 5.60
C GLY A 85 -10.85 -15.56 5.22
N VAL A 86 -9.96 -15.10 6.11
CA VAL A 86 -8.51 -15.14 5.94
C VAL A 86 -7.96 -16.49 6.35
N GLU A 87 -7.31 -17.21 5.42
CA GLU A 87 -6.67 -18.51 5.67
C GLU A 87 -5.29 -18.34 6.33
N HIS A 88 -4.49 -17.42 5.80
CA HIS A 88 -3.13 -17.16 6.26
C HIS A 88 -2.85 -15.67 6.28
N THR A 89 -1.97 -15.24 7.20
CA THR A 89 -1.42 -13.89 7.27
C THR A 89 0.10 -13.93 7.30
N ALA A 90 0.75 -13.10 6.49
CA ALA A 90 2.18 -12.89 6.55
C ALA A 90 2.51 -11.86 7.64
N ILE A 91 3.35 -12.28 8.60
CA ILE A 91 3.85 -11.42 9.68
C ILE A 91 5.23 -10.91 9.28
N MET A 92 5.32 -9.63 8.97
CA MET A 92 6.57 -8.97 8.59
C MET A 92 7.28 -8.42 9.81
N HIS A 93 8.49 -8.92 10.05
CA HIS A 93 9.23 -8.63 11.28
C HIS A 93 10.12 -7.38 11.19
N CYS A 94 10.39 -6.85 9.99
CA CYS A 94 11.13 -5.59 9.85
C CYS A 94 10.33 -4.40 10.39
N SER A 95 9.72 -4.56 11.52
CA SER A 95 8.95 -3.50 12.17
C SER A 95 9.66 -3.01 13.42
N TRP A 96 9.20 -1.91 13.88
CA TRP A 96 9.62 -1.11 15.02
C TRP A 96 9.35 -1.74 16.40
N ILE A 97 8.65 -2.88 16.45
CA ILE A 97 8.35 -3.59 17.70
C ILE A 97 9.54 -4.47 18.07
N GLY A 98 10.50 -3.94 18.72
CA GLY A 98 11.77 -4.46 19.22
C GLY A 98 11.94 -5.93 19.64
N ARG A 99 11.04 -6.84 19.25
CA ARG A 99 11.09 -8.27 19.59
C ARG A 99 12.01 -9.01 18.61
N PRO A 100 12.92 -9.89 19.08
CA PRO A 100 13.74 -10.74 18.22
C PRO A 100 12.87 -11.67 17.36
N PHE A 101 13.32 -12.00 16.15
CA PHE A 101 12.58 -12.85 15.22
C PHE A 101 12.28 -14.24 15.81
N GLU A 102 13.21 -14.80 16.57
CA GLU A 102 13.07 -16.07 17.28
C GLU A 102 11.87 -16.04 18.26
N GLU A 103 11.73 -14.95 18.98
CA GLU A 103 10.62 -14.75 19.93
C GLU A 103 9.27 -14.62 19.23
N VAL A 104 9.24 -13.97 18.05
CA VAL A 104 8.02 -13.92 17.22
C VAL A 104 7.60 -15.32 16.80
N VAL A 105 8.53 -16.10 16.24
CA VAL A 105 8.24 -17.48 15.79
C VAL A 105 7.76 -18.36 16.95
N GLU A 106 8.36 -18.21 18.14
CA GLU A 106 7.96 -18.94 19.35
C GLU A 106 6.56 -18.55 19.83
N LEU A 107 6.28 -17.24 19.87
CA LEU A 107 4.99 -16.70 20.33
C LEU A 107 3.83 -17.19 19.46
N TYR A 108 4.00 -17.24 18.15
CA TYR A 108 2.99 -17.68 17.20
C TYR A 108 2.98 -19.21 16.98
N ALA A 109 3.88 -19.98 17.61
CA ALA A 109 4.01 -21.43 17.38
C ALA A 109 2.70 -22.22 17.53
N PRO A 110 1.77 -21.91 18.46
CA PRO A 110 0.48 -22.59 18.56
C PRO A 110 -0.40 -22.44 17.30
N TYR A 111 -0.18 -21.39 16.50
CA TYR A 111 -0.97 -21.05 15.31
C TYR A 111 -0.11 -20.99 14.04
N LYS A 112 1.06 -21.64 14.01
CA LYS A 112 2.00 -21.62 12.90
C LYS A 112 1.41 -21.95 11.53
N ASP A 113 0.33 -22.70 11.48
CA ASP A 113 -0.36 -23.05 10.25
C ASP A 113 -1.20 -21.88 9.67
N ARG A 114 -1.43 -20.85 10.49
CA ARG A 114 -2.20 -19.65 10.11
C ARG A 114 -1.31 -18.48 9.73
N PHE A 115 -0.03 -18.48 10.12
CA PHE A 115 0.89 -17.37 9.89
C PHE A 115 2.10 -17.80 9.06
N ARG A 116 2.64 -16.84 8.34
CA ARG A 116 3.90 -16.95 7.58
C ARG A 116 4.84 -15.88 8.07
N PHE A 117 6.05 -16.27 8.45
CA PHE A 117 7.00 -15.35 9.08
C PHE A 117 7.99 -14.82 8.04
N TRP A 118 8.10 -13.51 8.00
CA TRP A 118 9.03 -12.78 7.15
C TRP A 118 10.05 -12.09 8.04
N CYS A 119 11.32 -12.48 7.90
CA CYS A 119 12.39 -11.93 8.71
C CYS A 119 12.94 -10.62 8.12
N CYS A 120 13.91 -10.03 8.79
CA CYS A 120 14.61 -8.84 8.35
C CYS A 120 16.05 -9.10 7.98
N PHE A 121 16.66 -8.19 7.22
CA PHE A 121 18.11 -8.14 7.08
C PHE A 121 18.75 -7.59 8.37
N ASP A 122 19.94 -8.09 8.70
CA ASP A 122 20.76 -7.48 9.73
C ASP A 122 21.74 -6.49 9.09
N TYR A 123 21.57 -5.22 9.36
CA TYR A 123 22.42 -4.13 8.89
C TYR A 123 23.36 -3.59 9.99
N SER A 124 23.47 -4.26 11.13
CA SER A 124 24.23 -3.77 12.28
C SER A 124 25.72 -3.60 11.98
N ASP A 125 26.25 -4.39 11.04
CA ASP A 125 27.64 -4.30 10.56
C ASP A 125 27.65 -4.34 9.02
N MET A 126 27.92 -3.20 8.40
CA MET A 126 27.98 -3.04 6.94
C MET A 126 29.37 -3.33 6.34
N SER A 127 30.31 -3.88 7.12
CA SER A 127 31.57 -4.42 6.59
C SER A 127 31.31 -5.67 5.75
N GLU A 128 32.27 -6.07 4.93
CA GLU A 128 32.18 -7.34 4.16
C GLU A 128 31.96 -8.55 5.08
N GLU A 129 32.63 -8.60 6.25
CA GLU A 129 32.45 -9.65 7.24
C GLU A 129 31.06 -9.61 7.88
N GLY A 130 30.54 -8.40 8.21
CA GLY A 130 29.21 -8.20 8.76
C GLY A 130 28.11 -8.64 7.78
N ILE A 131 28.21 -8.25 6.53
CA ILE A 131 27.27 -8.68 5.47
C ILE A 131 27.32 -10.19 5.25
N GLN A 132 28.50 -10.82 5.31
CA GLN A 132 28.62 -12.27 5.24
C GLN A 132 27.89 -12.95 6.40
N LYS A 133 28.06 -12.48 7.64
CA LYS A 133 27.32 -12.96 8.81
C LYS A 133 25.81 -12.77 8.69
N ALA A 134 25.37 -11.62 8.15
CA ALA A 134 23.97 -11.35 7.90
C ALA A 134 23.37 -12.31 6.85
N CYS A 135 24.14 -12.69 5.81
CA CYS A 135 23.73 -13.72 4.85
C CYS A 135 23.61 -15.11 5.51
N GLU A 136 24.49 -15.45 6.43
CA GLU A 136 24.43 -16.70 7.20
C GLU A 136 23.22 -16.71 8.15
N LEU A 137 22.95 -15.59 8.82
CA LEU A 137 21.77 -15.42 9.67
C LEU A 137 20.47 -15.57 8.87
N LEU A 138 20.41 -14.99 7.69
CA LEU A 138 19.25 -15.12 6.79
C LEU A 138 19.01 -16.58 6.40
N ALA A 139 20.09 -17.33 6.10
CA ALA A 139 20.01 -18.75 5.82
C ALA A 139 19.54 -19.57 7.04
N ARG A 140 19.96 -19.21 8.24
CA ARG A 140 19.49 -19.80 9.50
C ARG A 140 17.99 -19.54 9.70
N TYR A 141 17.55 -18.31 9.52
CA TYR A 141 16.13 -17.96 9.65
C TYR A 141 15.25 -18.75 8.68
N ARG A 142 15.71 -18.91 7.44
CA ARG A 142 15.03 -19.75 6.44
C ARG A 142 14.98 -21.22 6.84
N ASN A 143 16.14 -21.82 7.19
CA ASN A 143 16.30 -23.26 7.30
C ASN A 143 15.87 -23.81 8.67
N GLU A 144 16.06 -23.04 9.75
CA GLU A 144 15.82 -23.47 11.12
C GLU A 144 14.50 -22.91 11.70
N LEU A 145 14.15 -21.67 11.35
CA LEU A 145 12.98 -20.99 11.90
C LEU A 145 11.82 -20.89 10.92
N GLY A 146 12.00 -21.34 9.67
CA GLY A 146 10.93 -21.41 8.69
C GLY A 146 10.50 -20.05 8.10
N ALA A 147 11.39 -19.05 8.12
CA ALA A 147 11.13 -17.78 7.45
C ALA A 147 10.78 -17.99 5.97
N THR A 148 9.73 -17.34 5.49
CA THR A 148 9.21 -17.50 4.12
C THR A 148 9.47 -16.31 3.21
N GLY A 149 9.99 -15.21 3.76
CA GLY A 149 10.32 -13.99 3.03
C GLY A 149 11.11 -13.02 3.90
N VAL A 150 11.44 -11.88 3.32
CA VAL A 150 12.09 -10.73 3.99
C VAL A 150 11.16 -9.54 3.88
N GLY A 151 10.85 -8.89 4.98
CA GLY A 151 9.97 -7.71 4.97
C GLY A 151 9.33 -7.39 6.33
N GLU A 152 8.74 -6.26 6.40
CA GLU A 152 8.71 -5.19 5.45
C GLU A 152 10.02 -4.37 5.53
N LEU A 153 10.82 -4.37 4.49
CA LEU A 153 11.90 -3.40 4.40
C LEU A 153 11.30 -2.02 4.12
N GLY A 154 11.93 -0.95 4.57
CA GLY A 154 11.47 0.40 4.30
C GLY A 154 12.59 1.28 3.76
N ASP A 155 12.29 2.09 2.75
CA ASP A 155 13.15 3.16 2.28
C ASP A 155 12.28 4.39 1.98
N LYS A 156 12.21 5.30 2.95
CA LYS A 156 11.44 6.54 2.86
C LYS A 156 12.28 7.75 2.44
N GLY A 157 13.54 7.53 2.14
CA GLY A 157 14.43 8.56 1.60
C GLY A 157 15.47 9.10 2.58
N GLU A 158 15.38 8.78 3.84
CA GLU A 158 16.33 9.24 4.88
C GLU A 158 17.60 8.40 4.92
N GLY A 159 17.72 7.41 4.06
CA GLY A 159 18.82 6.44 4.07
C GLY A 159 18.71 5.44 5.22
N ASP A 160 17.56 5.41 5.86
CA ASP A 160 17.17 4.41 6.85
C ASP A 160 16.27 3.40 6.18
N THR A 161 16.71 2.17 6.10
CA THR A 161 15.78 1.08 5.95
C THR A 161 15.19 0.79 7.34
N TYR A 162 13.88 0.61 7.48
CA TYR A 162 13.24 0.31 8.78
C TYR A 162 13.80 -0.89 9.50
N ALA A 163 14.57 -1.60 8.80
CA ALA A 163 15.15 -2.81 9.21
C ALA A 163 16.34 -2.59 10.09
N ARG A 164 16.11 -1.90 11.22
CA ARG A 164 17.01 -1.97 12.35
C ARG A 164 18.51 -1.96 12.15
N PRO A 165 19.02 -1.51 13.16
CA PRO A 165 19.16 -0.23 13.80
C PRO A 165 20.45 0.40 13.38
N VAL A 166 20.76 0.36 12.14
CA VAL A 166 21.81 1.19 11.64
C VAL A 166 21.11 2.50 11.46
N GLU A 167 21.51 3.52 12.23
CA GLU A 167 21.33 4.85 11.74
C GLU A 167 21.83 4.83 10.31
N GLY A 168 20.92 4.55 9.37
CA GLY A 168 21.23 4.40 7.97
C GLY A 168 21.77 5.73 7.54
N LYS A 169 22.92 5.73 7.05
CA LYS A 169 23.52 6.93 6.51
C LYS A 169 23.64 6.67 5.04
N ASP A 170 22.63 7.16 4.32
CA ASP A 170 22.57 7.10 2.87
C ASP A 170 22.56 5.66 2.29
N ILE A 171 21.88 4.72 2.97
CA ILE A 171 21.69 3.36 2.48
C ILE A 171 20.31 3.26 1.85
N HIS A 172 20.26 3.20 0.52
CA HIS A 172 19.07 2.93 -0.25
C HIS A 172 19.10 1.49 -0.77
N ILE A 173 17.96 1.00 -1.26
CA ILE A 173 17.81 -0.40 -1.65
C ILE A 173 18.75 -0.84 -2.78
N ASP A 174 19.26 0.09 -3.60
CA ASP A 174 20.27 -0.18 -4.63
C ASP A 174 21.72 -0.02 -4.15
N ASP A 175 21.95 0.25 -2.85
CA ASP A 175 23.29 0.37 -2.31
C ASP A 175 24.11 -0.92 -2.57
N PRO A 176 25.31 -0.81 -3.14
CA PRO A 176 26.14 -1.98 -3.44
C PRO A 176 26.45 -2.87 -2.24
N ARG A 177 26.49 -2.31 -1.04
CA ARG A 177 26.81 -3.05 0.20
C ARG A 177 25.74 -4.06 0.58
N ILE A 178 24.45 -3.77 0.32
CA ILE A 178 23.34 -4.68 0.66
C ILE A 178 22.96 -5.63 -0.48
N GLN A 179 23.51 -5.47 -1.68
CA GLN A 179 23.21 -6.35 -2.80
C GLN A 179 23.49 -7.85 -2.52
N PRO A 180 24.51 -8.23 -1.73
CA PRO A 180 24.69 -9.63 -1.35
C PRO A 180 23.50 -10.20 -0.56
N LEU A 181 22.87 -9.41 0.32
CA LEU A 181 21.69 -9.83 1.08
C LEU A 181 20.49 -10.06 0.16
N ILE A 182 20.27 -9.15 -0.80
CA ILE A 182 19.19 -9.26 -1.79
C ILE A 182 19.36 -10.53 -2.63
N ARG A 183 20.58 -10.80 -3.13
CA ARG A 183 20.87 -12.02 -3.87
C ARG A 183 20.70 -13.26 -3.01
N LYS A 184 21.15 -13.20 -1.73
CA LYS A 184 20.98 -14.29 -0.79
C LYS A 184 19.52 -14.64 -0.53
N ALA A 185 18.64 -13.64 -0.40
CA ALA A 185 17.20 -13.87 -0.30
C ALA A 185 16.67 -14.62 -1.55
N GLY A 186 17.08 -14.21 -2.75
CA GLY A 186 16.72 -14.91 -3.98
C GLY A 186 17.22 -16.36 -4.03
N GLU A 187 18.46 -16.63 -3.63
CA GLU A 187 19.02 -17.99 -3.53
C GLU A 187 18.22 -18.87 -2.56
N LEU A 188 17.80 -18.31 -1.44
CA LEU A 188 17.00 -18.97 -0.41
C LEU A 188 15.51 -19.08 -0.78
N LYS A 189 15.12 -18.58 -1.93
CA LYS A 189 13.70 -18.53 -2.34
C LYS A 189 12.85 -17.77 -1.33
N MET A 190 13.32 -16.63 -0.89
CA MET A 190 12.65 -15.71 0.00
C MET A 190 12.34 -14.42 -0.77
N PRO A 191 11.09 -14.14 -1.12
CA PRO A 191 10.73 -12.85 -1.72
C PRO A 191 11.01 -11.71 -0.75
N ILE A 192 11.24 -10.52 -1.29
CA ILE A 192 11.47 -9.30 -0.52
C ILE A 192 10.25 -8.40 -0.66
N SER A 193 9.60 -8.09 0.47
CA SER A 193 8.56 -7.07 0.56
C SER A 193 9.17 -5.76 1.05
N ILE A 194 8.86 -4.66 0.35
CA ILE A 194 9.51 -3.38 0.61
C ILE A 194 8.58 -2.18 0.42
N HIS A 195 8.57 -1.30 1.41
CA HIS A 195 7.94 0.01 1.39
C HIS A 195 8.92 1.02 0.77
N ILE A 196 8.60 1.54 -0.38
CA ILE A 196 9.39 2.57 -1.05
C ILE A 196 8.61 3.88 -1.05
N ALA A 197 9.23 4.94 -0.57
CA ALA A 197 8.67 6.29 -0.52
C ALA A 197 7.37 6.37 0.33
N GLU A 198 6.71 7.51 0.27
CA GLU A 198 5.34 7.73 0.74
C GLU A 198 4.44 8.14 -0.45
N PRO A 199 3.12 8.17 -0.30
CA PRO A 199 2.24 8.70 -1.34
C PRO A 199 2.67 10.09 -1.81
N ILE A 200 2.48 10.39 -3.10
CA ILE A 200 2.98 11.62 -3.73
C ILE A 200 2.58 12.90 -2.98
N TRP A 201 1.40 12.91 -2.37
CA TRP A 201 0.90 14.06 -1.62
C TRP A 201 1.79 14.48 -0.44
N MET A 202 2.58 13.53 0.11
CA MET A 202 3.51 13.79 1.22
C MET A 202 4.73 14.63 0.79
N TYR A 203 4.95 14.75 -0.52
CA TYR A 203 6.05 15.50 -1.14
C TYR A 203 5.59 16.83 -1.77
N LEU A 204 4.28 17.11 -1.78
CA LEU A 204 3.71 18.33 -2.32
C LEU A 204 3.70 19.45 -1.27
N PRO A 205 3.54 20.72 -1.69
CA PRO A 205 3.34 21.81 -0.74
C PRO A 205 2.20 21.56 0.23
N MET A 206 2.36 21.94 1.51
CA MET A 206 1.34 21.80 2.54
C MET A 206 0.39 22.99 2.52
N ASP A 207 -0.34 23.16 1.41
CA ASP A 207 -1.28 24.26 1.18
C ASP A 207 -2.55 23.78 0.44
N GLU A 208 -3.40 24.72 0.03
CA GLU A 208 -4.68 24.46 -0.64
C GLU A 208 -4.55 23.79 -2.02
N THR A 209 -3.36 23.67 -2.56
CA THR A 209 -3.10 22.99 -3.85
C THR A 209 -2.83 21.49 -3.71
N ASN A 210 -2.68 21.00 -2.47
CA ASN A 210 -2.44 19.60 -2.18
C ASN A 210 -3.75 18.86 -1.94
N ASP A 211 -4.15 18.03 -2.90
CA ASP A 211 -5.38 17.25 -2.82
C ASP A 211 -5.39 16.23 -1.66
N GLY A 212 -4.24 15.72 -1.25
CA GLY A 212 -4.09 14.82 -0.11
C GLY A 212 -3.73 15.51 1.22
N LEU A 213 -3.90 16.84 1.32
CA LEU A 213 -3.42 17.65 2.45
C LEU A 213 -3.78 17.08 3.81
N LEU A 214 -5.01 16.59 3.98
CA LEU A 214 -5.51 16.11 5.27
C LEU A 214 -4.66 14.98 5.87
N ASN A 215 -4.21 14.05 5.04
CA ASN A 215 -3.31 12.98 5.45
C ASN A 215 -1.83 13.40 5.34
N ALA A 216 -1.50 14.20 4.32
CA ALA A 216 -0.13 14.62 4.04
C ALA A 216 0.53 15.40 5.18
N VAL A 217 -0.22 16.18 5.95
CA VAL A 217 0.33 16.91 7.11
C VAL A 217 0.88 16.00 8.20
N THR A 218 0.40 14.75 8.28
CA THR A 218 0.89 13.76 9.26
C THR A 218 2.17 13.07 8.77
N TRP A 219 2.31 12.86 7.45
CA TRP A 219 3.37 12.07 6.84
C TRP A 219 4.26 12.89 5.90
N HIS A 220 4.27 14.22 6.07
CA HIS A 220 5.06 15.11 5.21
C HIS A 220 6.54 14.72 5.19
N VAL A 221 7.11 14.67 3.99
CA VAL A 221 8.52 14.38 3.75
C VAL A 221 9.25 15.67 3.37
N ASP A 222 10.16 16.11 4.22
CA ASP A 222 11.08 17.21 3.90
C ASP A 222 12.24 16.69 3.05
N THR A 223 12.21 16.99 1.76
CA THR A 223 13.23 16.55 0.81
C THR A 223 14.52 17.39 0.82
N THR A 224 14.68 18.29 1.79
CA THR A 224 15.90 19.11 1.90
C THR A 224 17.15 18.27 2.13
N ASN A 225 17.00 17.17 2.91
CA ASN A 225 18.10 16.30 3.30
C ASN A 225 17.87 14.81 2.98
N CYS A 226 16.83 14.49 2.22
CA CYS A 226 16.51 13.11 1.84
C CYS A 226 16.10 13.00 0.38
N LEU A 227 16.06 11.78 -0.15
CA LEU A 227 15.61 11.54 -1.51
C LEU A 227 14.12 11.80 -1.65
N GLY A 228 13.74 12.51 -2.71
CA GLY A 228 12.34 12.66 -3.08
C GLY A 228 11.79 11.43 -3.80
N TYR A 229 10.45 11.39 -3.95
CA TYR A 229 9.68 10.29 -4.50
C TYR A 229 10.28 9.62 -5.75
N ASN A 230 10.58 10.42 -6.78
CA ASN A 230 11.09 9.87 -8.05
C ASN A 230 12.49 9.24 -7.92
N ALA A 231 13.34 9.79 -7.08
CA ALA A 231 14.66 9.25 -6.82
C ALA A 231 14.56 7.91 -6.08
N LEU A 232 13.67 7.80 -5.09
CA LEU A 232 13.39 6.55 -4.36
C LEU A 232 12.83 5.45 -5.26
N VAL A 233 11.87 5.78 -6.13
CA VAL A 233 11.38 4.81 -7.12
C VAL A 233 12.52 4.37 -8.05
N GLN A 234 13.45 5.25 -8.39
CA GLN A 234 14.60 4.89 -9.23
C GLN A 234 15.58 3.95 -8.51
N THR A 235 15.87 4.15 -7.21
CA THR A 235 16.71 3.22 -6.45
C THR A 235 16.07 1.83 -6.40
N PHE A 236 14.77 1.77 -6.18
CA PHE A 236 14.04 0.51 -6.21
C PHE A 236 14.07 -0.16 -7.59
N GLU A 237 13.83 0.58 -8.66
CA GLU A 237 13.92 0.06 -10.03
C GLU A 237 15.33 -0.49 -10.34
N ASN A 238 16.39 0.17 -9.86
CA ASN A 238 17.76 -0.31 -9.99
C ASN A 238 17.93 -1.66 -9.28
N ALA A 239 17.48 -1.78 -8.03
CA ALA A 239 17.58 -3.02 -7.26
C ALA A 239 16.84 -4.20 -7.92
N VAL A 240 15.61 -3.97 -8.40
CA VAL A 240 14.80 -4.98 -9.11
C VAL A 240 15.49 -5.44 -10.39
N ARG A 241 16.04 -4.50 -11.17
CA ARG A 241 16.75 -4.78 -12.42
C ARG A 241 18.03 -5.59 -12.19
N GLU A 242 18.77 -5.26 -11.15
CA GLU A 242 20.07 -5.87 -10.86
C GLU A 242 19.97 -7.24 -10.18
N ASN A 243 18.79 -7.58 -9.68
CA ASN A 243 18.53 -8.84 -8.99
C ASN A 243 17.36 -9.63 -9.63
N PRO A 244 17.48 -10.06 -10.90
CA PRO A 244 16.39 -10.76 -11.59
C PRO A 244 16.07 -12.14 -10.98
N GLY A 245 16.97 -12.70 -10.15
CA GLY A 245 16.75 -13.95 -9.42
C GLY A 245 16.03 -13.79 -8.09
N THR A 246 15.72 -12.55 -7.67
CA THR A 246 15.01 -12.25 -6.44
C THR A 246 13.64 -11.68 -6.79
N LEU A 247 12.57 -12.19 -6.17
CA LEU A 247 11.23 -11.67 -6.33
C LEU A 247 11.03 -10.49 -5.35
N PHE A 248 10.52 -9.39 -5.87
CA PHE A 248 10.17 -8.21 -5.09
C PHE A 248 8.66 -8.01 -5.04
N ILE A 249 8.17 -7.62 -3.87
CA ILE A 249 6.80 -7.15 -3.65
C ILE A 249 6.90 -5.70 -3.20
N ALA A 250 6.51 -4.78 -4.07
CA ALA A 250 6.43 -3.38 -3.70
C ALA A 250 5.14 -3.16 -2.90
N CYS A 251 5.29 -2.85 -1.62
CA CYS A 251 4.17 -2.56 -0.73
C CYS A 251 3.35 -1.39 -1.22
N HIS A 252 2.04 -1.39 -0.92
CA HIS A 252 1.21 -0.20 -1.08
C HIS A 252 1.11 0.31 -2.51
N TYR A 253 1.04 -0.60 -3.51
CA TYR A 253 1.12 -0.21 -4.93
C TYR A 253 2.37 0.62 -5.27
N LEU A 254 3.51 0.40 -4.59
CA LEU A 254 4.71 1.24 -4.70
C LEU A 254 4.42 2.72 -4.38
N ASN A 255 3.41 3.01 -3.54
CA ASN A 255 2.89 4.36 -3.27
C ASN A 255 2.57 5.17 -4.55
N MET A 256 2.17 4.49 -5.64
CA MET A 256 2.02 5.03 -6.99
C MET A 256 0.55 5.05 -7.48
N THR A 257 -0.42 5.13 -6.56
CA THR A 257 -1.85 5.22 -6.92
C THR A 257 -2.20 6.44 -7.75
N HIS A 258 -1.36 7.46 -7.75
CA HIS A 258 -1.47 8.67 -8.57
C HIS A 258 -1.02 8.48 -10.04
N ASP A 259 -0.29 7.39 -10.37
CA ASP A 259 0.25 7.14 -11.73
C ASP A 259 0.20 5.65 -12.11
N TRP A 260 -1.02 5.13 -12.30
CA TRP A 260 -1.25 3.75 -12.73
C TRP A 260 -0.51 3.35 -14.02
N PRO A 261 -0.39 4.22 -15.06
CA PRO A 261 0.39 3.90 -16.26
C PRO A 261 1.86 3.62 -15.96
N ARG A 262 2.49 4.40 -15.08
CA ARG A 262 3.88 4.20 -14.70
C ARG A 262 4.08 2.92 -13.90
N LEU A 263 3.20 2.64 -12.93
CA LEU A 263 3.23 1.39 -12.18
C LEU A 263 3.07 0.18 -13.10
N GLY A 264 2.12 0.25 -14.02
CA GLY A 264 1.92 -0.77 -15.04
C GLY A 264 3.14 -1.01 -15.91
N ALA A 265 3.83 0.05 -16.34
CA ALA A 265 5.05 -0.06 -17.14
C ALA A 265 6.19 -0.76 -16.36
N LEU A 266 6.30 -0.56 -15.04
CA LEU A 266 7.26 -1.28 -14.20
C LEU A 266 6.92 -2.77 -14.13
N LEU A 267 5.64 -3.12 -13.93
CA LEU A 267 5.18 -4.51 -13.93
C LEU A 267 5.37 -5.20 -15.29
N ASP A 268 5.16 -4.50 -16.39
CA ASP A 268 5.41 -5.02 -17.75
C ASP A 268 6.91 -5.26 -17.99
N LYS A 269 7.77 -4.41 -17.42
CA LYS A 269 9.22 -4.46 -17.62
C LYS A 269 9.92 -5.53 -16.77
N TYR A 270 9.43 -5.75 -15.53
CA TYR A 270 10.11 -6.58 -14.53
C TYR A 270 9.26 -7.80 -14.14
N PRO A 271 9.56 -8.99 -14.64
CA PRO A 271 8.81 -10.21 -14.30
C PRO A 271 8.96 -10.63 -12.84
N ASN A 272 10.01 -10.19 -12.15
CA ASN A 272 10.27 -10.44 -10.74
C ASN A 272 9.66 -9.38 -9.80
N LEU A 273 8.78 -8.51 -10.30
CA LEU A 273 8.10 -7.48 -9.51
C LEU A 273 6.61 -7.82 -9.35
N TYR A 274 6.12 -7.76 -8.12
CA TYR A 274 4.72 -7.79 -7.70
C TYR A 274 4.42 -6.53 -6.88
N VAL A 275 3.14 -6.27 -6.65
CA VAL A 275 2.68 -5.22 -5.71
C VAL A 275 1.64 -5.78 -4.77
N ASP A 276 1.48 -5.22 -3.59
CA ASP A 276 0.32 -5.44 -2.74
C ASP A 276 -0.56 -4.19 -2.63
N ILE A 277 -1.78 -4.38 -2.13
CA ILE A 277 -2.80 -3.33 -2.01
C ILE A 277 -2.84 -2.68 -0.62
N SER A 278 -2.00 -3.14 0.30
CA SER A 278 -2.07 -2.80 1.71
C SER A 278 -2.07 -1.30 1.97
N ALA A 279 -2.79 -0.87 2.98
CA ALA A 279 -2.90 0.51 3.47
C ALA A 279 -3.20 1.60 2.40
N ARG A 280 -3.67 1.23 1.19
CA ARG A 280 -3.96 2.20 0.11
C ARG A 280 -5.37 2.10 -0.44
N VAL A 281 -6.30 1.71 0.43
CA VAL A 281 -7.72 1.63 0.07
C VAL A 281 -8.27 2.99 -0.33
N ALA A 282 -8.03 4.02 0.49
CA ALA A 282 -8.54 5.36 0.24
C ALA A 282 -7.92 5.99 -1.02
N GLU A 283 -6.61 5.85 -1.19
CA GLU A 283 -5.87 6.42 -2.32
C GLU A 283 -6.18 5.71 -3.65
N SER A 284 -6.68 4.51 -3.61
CA SER A 284 -7.11 3.77 -4.80
C SER A 284 -8.61 3.95 -5.10
N ALA A 285 -9.44 4.04 -4.06
CA ALA A 285 -10.89 4.05 -4.20
C ALA A 285 -11.49 5.42 -4.57
N HIS A 286 -10.73 6.51 -4.52
CA HIS A 286 -11.18 7.80 -5.02
C HIS A 286 -11.09 7.92 -6.56
N THR A 287 -10.31 7.03 -7.21
CA THR A 287 -10.22 6.92 -8.67
C THR A 287 -10.64 5.53 -9.17
N PRO A 288 -11.88 5.07 -8.87
CA PRO A 288 -12.27 3.66 -8.94
C PRO A 288 -12.17 3.06 -10.35
N ARG A 289 -12.41 3.83 -11.41
CA ARG A 289 -12.35 3.33 -12.79
C ARG A 289 -10.91 3.01 -13.21
N ALA A 290 -10.00 3.94 -12.96
CA ALA A 290 -8.58 3.75 -13.29
C ALA A 290 -7.97 2.60 -12.48
N THR A 291 -8.30 2.51 -11.19
CA THR A 291 -7.87 1.43 -10.32
C THR A 291 -8.42 0.08 -10.79
N ARG A 292 -9.72 0.01 -11.11
CA ARG A 292 -10.35 -1.21 -11.63
C ARG A 292 -9.68 -1.70 -12.92
N GLU A 293 -9.43 -0.81 -13.86
CA GLU A 293 -8.73 -1.14 -15.12
C GLU A 293 -7.33 -1.67 -14.86
N PHE A 294 -6.59 -1.04 -13.95
CA PHE A 294 -5.27 -1.51 -13.52
C PHE A 294 -5.33 -2.91 -12.90
N LEU A 295 -6.21 -3.14 -11.92
CA LEU A 295 -6.36 -4.42 -11.24
C LEU A 295 -6.75 -5.56 -12.19
N ILE A 296 -7.65 -5.31 -13.14
CA ILE A 296 -8.02 -6.29 -14.16
C ILE A 296 -6.83 -6.60 -15.06
N LYS A 297 -6.10 -5.58 -15.53
CA LYS A 297 -4.95 -5.79 -16.43
C LYS A 297 -3.81 -6.52 -15.76
N TYR A 298 -3.51 -6.18 -14.50
CA TYR A 298 -2.37 -6.73 -13.76
C TYR A 298 -2.77 -7.75 -12.69
N GLN A 299 -3.93 -8.37 -12.82
CA GLN A 299 -4.52 -9.30 -11.86
C GLN A 299 -3.60 -10.44 -11.40
N ASP A 300 -2.62 -10.82 -12.22
CA ASP A 300 -1.65 -11.88 -11.91
C ASP A 300 -0.41 -11.39 -11.14
N ARG A 301 -0.34 -10.09 -10.84
CA ARG A 301 0.83 -9.42 -10.24
C ARG A 301 0.48 -8.61 -8.99
N VAL A 302 -0.78 -8.63 -8.57
CA VAL A 302 -1.28 -7.91 -7.40
C VAL A 302 -1.62 -8.91 -6.30
N LEU A 303 -1.23 -8.58 -5.06
CA LEU A 303 -1.45 -9.39 -3.86
C LEU A 303 -2.40 -8.66 -2.91
N PHE A 304 -3.23 -9.41 -2.21
CA PHE A 304 -3.98 -8.88 -1.08
C PHE A 304 -3.04 -8.68 0.10
N GLY A 305 -3.18 -7.57 0.77
CA GLY A 305 -2.51 -7.22 2.01
C GLY A 305 -3.28 -6.14 2.73
N THR A 306 -3.16 -6.08 4.03
CA THR A 306 -3.87 -5.09 4.86
C THR A 306 -2.95 -4.03 5.45
N ASP A 307 -1.74 -4.40 5.83
CA ASP A 307 -0.85 -3.62 6.70
C ASP A 307 -1.46 -3.40 8.09
N ASN A 308 -2.32 -4.33 8.47
CA ASN A 308 -3.06 -4.36 9.72
C ASN A 308 -3.49 -5.82 9.92
N GLY A 309 -4.57 -6.12 10.62
CA GLY A 309 -5.06 -7.48 10.58
C GLY A 309 -5.80 -7.96 11.82
N MET A 310 -5.85 -7.17 12.88
CA MET A 310 -6.51 -7.59 14.12
C MET A 310 -7.99 -7.17 14.18
N GLU A 311 -8.40 -6.17 13.40
CA GLU A 311 -9.74 -5.60 13.42
C GLU A 311 -10.57 -6.05 12.21
N ALA A 312 -11.75 -6.64 12.47
CA ALA A 312 -12.65 -7.09 11.41
C ALA A 312 -13.15 -5.94 10.52
N GLU A 313 -13.42 -4.80 11.11
CA GLU A 313 -13.98 -3.61 10.44
C GLU A 313 -13.07 -3.11 9.31
N MET A 314 -11.76 -3.22 9.48
CA MET A 314 -10.82 -2.84 8.43
C MET A 314 -10.94 -3.76 7.20
N TYR A 315 -11.07 -5.07 7.42
CA TYR A 315 -11.33 -6.02 6.33
C TYR A 315 -12.66 -5.72 5.62
N HIS A 316 -13.71 -5.38 6.38
CA HIS A 316 -15.03 -5.03 5.81
C HIS A 316 -14.92 -3.84 4.85
N GLY A 317 -14.17 -2.80 5.21
CA GLY A 317 -13.91 -1.65 4.36
C GLY A 317 -13.20 -2.01 3.06
N ILE A 318 -12.18 -2.86 3.14
CA ILE A 318 -11.43 -3.35 1.97
C ILE A 318 -12.34 -4.18 1.06
N PHE A 319 -13.10 -5.12 1.62
CA PHE A 319 -14.02 -5.97 0.84
C PHE A 319 -15.10 -5.14 0.16
N ARG A 320 -15.69 -4.16 0.84
CA ARG A 320 -16.65 -3.23 0.24
C ARG A 320 -16.07 -2.56 -0.99
N VAL A 321 -14.84 -2.08 -0.91
CA VAL A 321 -14.16 -1.43 -2.05
C VAL A 321 -13.85 -2.41 -3.18
N LEU A 322 -13.39 -3.62 -2.88
CA LEU A 322 -12.99 -4.58 -3.92
C LEU A 322 -14.19 -5.26 -4.60
N GLU A 323 -15.23 -5.59 -3.83
CA GLU A 323 -16.29 -6.51 -4.24
C GLU A 323 -17.58 -5.81 -4.68
N THR A 324 -17.81 -4.54 -4.29
CA THR A 324 -19.09 -3.86 -4.55
C THR A 324 -18.97 -2.78 -5.60
N ASN A 325 -20.12 -2.34 -6.10
CA ASN A 325 -20.28 -1.16 -6.93
C ASN A 325 -20.86 0.03 -6.14
N ASP A 326 -20.74 0.02 -4.83
CA ASP A 326 -21.15 1.16 -4.00
C ASP A 326 -20.39 2.42 -4.42
N GLU A 327 -21.09 3.54 -4.45
CA GLU A 327 -20.53 4.82 -4.91
C GLU A 327 -20.62 5.88 -3.82
N HIS A 328 -19.65 6.80 -3.83
CA HIS A 328 -19.71 8.05 -3.08
C HIS A 328 -19.97 7.86 -1.58
N PHE A 329 -19.09 7.14 -0.89
CA PHE A 329 -19.14 6.99 0.56
C PHE A 329 -17.84 7.51 1.21
N TYR A 330 -17.96 7.93 2.46
CA TYR A 330 -16.83 8.45 3.24
C TYR A 330 -16.42 7.45 4.31
N VAL A 331 -15.11 7.37 4.56
CA VAL A 331 -14.51 6.59 5.65
C VAL A 331 -13.54 7.52 6.39
N PRO A 332 -14.01 8.19 7.45
CA PRO A 332 -13.21 9.19 8.19
C PRO A 332 -11.90 8.65 8.72
N GLU A 333 -11.86 7.37 9.08
CA GLU A 333 -10.70 6.66 9.62
C GLU A 333 -9.50 6.65 8.66
N TYR A 334 -9.75 6.78 7.35
CA TYR A 334 -8.66 6.86 6.36
C TYR A 334 -8.03 8.25 6.25
N ASN A 335 -8.57 9.24 6.97
CA ASN A 335 -8.04 10.59 7.04
C ASN A 335 -7.86 11.29 5.67
N TYR A 336 -8.83 11.09 4.77
CA TYR A 336 -8.95 11.81 3.49
C TYR A 336 -10.33 12.46 3.37
N HIS A 337 -10.39 13.60 2.69
CA HIS A 337 -11.64 14.38 2.53
C HIS A 337 -12.50 13.93 1.34
N TRP A 338 -11.96 13.10 0.46
CA TRP A 338 -12.66 12.64 -0.73
C TRP A 338 -13.59 11.44 -0.46
N ALA A 339 -14.61 11.32 -1.29
CA ALA A 339 -15.47 10.14 -1.28
C ALA A 339 -14.80 8.95 -1.98
N LEU A 340 -15.12 7.77 -1.52
CA LEU A 340 -14.65 6.49 -2.06
C LEU A 340 -15.76 5.83 -2.90
N SER A 341 -15.37 4.90 -3.77
CA SER A 341 -16.29 4.05 -4.52
C SER A 341 -15.70 2.66 -4.69
N GLY A 342 -16.58 1.67 -4.74
CA GLY A 342 -16.22 0.28 -4.98
C GLY A 342 -15.75 0.04 -6.43
N PHE A 343 -15.00 -1.06 -6.60
CA PHE A 343 -14.40 -1.42 -7.89
C PHE A 343 -15.24 -2.43 -8.67
N ASP A 344 -16.17 -3.14 -8.03
CA ASP A 344 -16.94 -4.21 -8.65
C ASP A 344 -16.04 -5.18 -9.45
N LEU A 345 -15.02 -5.71 -8.80
CA LEU A 345 -14.05 -6.56 -9.45
C LEU A 345 -14.69 -7.90 -9.89
N PRO A 346 -14.38 -8.40 -11.09
CA PRO A 346 -14.80 -9.72 -11.51
C PRO A 346 -14.28 -10.81 -10.56
N ASP A 347 -15.07 -11.87 -10.38
CA ASP A 347 -14.75 -12.99 -9.50
C ASP A 347 -13.39 -13.64 -9.79
N GLU A 348 -13.00 -13.72 -11.05
CA GLU A 348 -11.68 -14.23 -11.45
C GLU A 348 -10.53 -13.35 -10.96
N VAL A 349 -10.72 -12.03 -10.99
CA VAL A 349 -9.73 -11.05 -10.50
C VAL A 349 -9.62 -11.12 -8.98
N LEU A 350 -10.77 -11.18 -8.29
CA LEU A 350 -10.81 -11.32 -6.83
C LEU A 350 -10.09 -12.60 -6.37
N ARG A 351 -10.34 -13.76 -6.99
CA ARG A 351 -9.66 -15.02 -6.62
C ARG A 351 -8.14 -14.90 -6.73
N LYS A 352 -7.65 -14.27 -7.79
CA LYS A 352 -6.21 -14.09 -8.00
C LYS A 352 -5.60 -13.17 -6.95
N ILE A 353 -6.19 -12.00 -6.72
CA ILE A 353 -5.69 -11.01 -5.77
C ILE A 353 -5.77 -11.57 -4.34
N TYR A 354 -6.91 -12.17 -3.96
CA TYR A 354 -7.12 -12.68 -2.63
C TYR A 354 -6.24 -13.87 -2.27
N ARG A 355 -5.95 -14.75 -3.24
CA ARG A 355 -5.35 -16.03 -2.87
C ARG A 355 -4.37 -16.62 -3.89
N GLU A 356 -4.76 -16.71 -5.16
CA GLU A 356 -4.03 -17.54 -6.12
C GLU A 356 -2.61 -17.04 -6.38
N ASN A 357 -2.42 -15.72 -6.44
CA ASN A 357 -1.10 -15.11 -6.62
C ASN A 357 -0.21 -15.38 -5.39
N ALA A 358 -0.74 -15.24 -4.19
CA ALA A 358 -0.03 -15.54 -2.95
C ALA A 358 0.37 -17.01 -2.88
N LEU A 359 -0.53 -17.94 -3.21
CA LEU A 359 -0.22 -19.37 -3.26
C LEU A 359 0.90 -19.69 -4.24
N ARG A 360 0.89 -19.08 -5.42
CA ARG A 360 1.94 -19.28 -6.42
C ARG A 360 3.30 -18.87 -5.87
N ILE A 361 3.40 -17.70 -5.24
CA ILE A 361 4.62 -17.22 -4.61
C ILE A 361 5.05 -18.13 -3.47
N LEU A 362 4.15 -18.47 -2.57
CA LEU A 362 4.43 -19.34 -1.42
C LEU A 362 4.83 -20.77 -1.84
N ASN A 363 4.30 -21.29 -2.94
CA ASN A 363 4.65 -22.61 -3.46
C ASN A 363 5.96 -22.61 -4.25
N GLU A 364 6.22 -21.57 -5.05
CA GLU A 364 7.48 -21.41 -5.79
C GLU A 364 8.68 -21.17 -4.87
N TYR A 365 8.43 -20.56 -3.72
CA TYR A 365 9.47 -20.17 -2.75
C TYR A 365 9.49 -21.03 -1.46
N LYS A 366 8.90 -22.23 -1.54
CA LYS A 366 9.01 -23.25 -0.46
C LYS A 366 10.37 -23.95 -0.41
#